data_7356e688cfb14166b5599ae50a554c25
#
_entry.id   7356e688cfb14166b5599ae50a554c25
#
_cell.length_a   1.000
_cell.length_b   1.000
_cell.length_c   1.000
_cell.angle_alpha   90.00
_cell.angle_beta   90.00
_cell.angle_gamma   90.00
#
_symmetry.space_group_name_H-M   'P 1'
#
loop_
_entity.id
_entity.type
_entity.pdbx_description
1 polymer ?
#
loop_
_entity_poly.entity_id
_entity_poly.type
_entity_poly.pdbx_seq_one_letter_code
_entity_poly.pdbx_strand_id
1 'polypeptide(L)'
;MHFRKATERDAAEIISFTLDTWDWGDYIPQVIHKWISEERAYVALVEGTVAAVAALTLVGKSAYLHGLRVRPELRRRGIGEAFTKFLLQEARRAGAAVATALVAEWNAPSRRLVEKIGFRERLYIYGGRPASKPKEARCLKGLEAYEAVAEALAATRGYACLPDEPWTCIAATPWDLLQRGTPCVGDGLYIGRFSFGKAQGPPDQDVTSTSPEGYKQRYAVHILYAIEL
;
A
#
# COMPACT_ATOMS: atom_id res chain seq x y z
N MET A 1 -19.75 18.34 4.92
CA MET A 1 -18.87 17.30 4.36
C MET A 1 -19.48 15.95 4.70
N HIS A 2 -19.63 15.09 3.71
CA HIS A 2 -20.22 13.76 3.83
C HIS A 2 -19.26 12.71 3.26
N PHE A 3 -19.18 11.52 3.87
CA PHE A 3 -18.30 10.43 3.44
C PHE A 3 -19.13 9.18 3.16
N ARG A 4 -18.80 8.46 2.09
CA ARG A 4 -19.44 7.19 1.73
C ARG A 4 -18.57 6.35 0.80
N LYS A 5 -18.96 5.10 0.59
CA LYS A 5 -18.41 4.31 -0.52
C LYS A 5 -18.65 5.02 -1.85
N ALA A 6 -17.68 4.94 -2.74
CA ALA A 6 -17.82 5.43 -4.11
C ALA A 6 -18.73 4.49 -4.92
N THR A 7 -19.40 5.06 -5.91
CA THR A 7 -20.22 4.35 -6.88
C THR A 7 -19.74 4.65 -8.29
N GLU A 8 -20.20 3.89 -9.29
CA GLU A 8 -19.84 4.14 -10.69
C GLU A 8 -20.23 5.56 -11.16
N ARG A 9 -21.24 6.17 -10.54
CA ARG A 9 -21.63 7.56 -10.84
C ARG A 9 -20.55 8.59 -10.47
N ASP A 10 -19.68 8.24 -9.52
CA ASP A 10 -18.61 9.11 -9.06
C ASP A 10 -17.34 8.99 -9.94
N ALA A 11 -17.22 7.91 -10.72
CA ALA A 11 -15.99 7.56 -11.42
C ALA A 11 -15.52 8.67 -12.38
N ALA A 12 -16.40 9.20 -13.19
CA ALA A 12 -16.06 10.27 -14.15
C ALA A 12 -15.53 11.52 -13.44
N GLU A 13 -16.15 11.92 -12.34
CA GLU A 13 -15.71 13.06 -11.55
C GLU A 13 -14.38 12.80 -10.84
N ILE A 14 -14.17 11.59 -10.28
CA ILE A 14 -12.89 11.17 -9.69
C ILE A 14 -11.78 11.24 -10.75
N ILE A 15 -12.00 10.65 -11.92
CA ILE A 15 -11.03 10.65 -13.02
C ILE A 15 -10.65 12.08 -13.39
N SER A 16 -11.63 12.99 -13.52
CA SER A 16 -11.41 14.36 -13.98
C SER A 16 -10.39 15.14 -13.14
N PHE A 17 -10.36 14.96 -11.81
CA PHE A 17 -9.43 15.70 -10.93
C PHE A 17 -8.19 14.89 -10.52
N THR A 18 -8.10 13.63 -10.96
CA THR A 18 -6.93 12.79 -10.64
C THR A 18 -5.99 12.58 -11.83
N LEU A 19 -6.42 12.86 -13.06
CA LEU A 19 -5.61 12.67 -14.29
C LEU A 19 -4.20 13.27 -14.16
N ASP A 20 -4.12 14.50 -13.72
CA ASP A 20 -2.89 15.31 -13.68
C ASP A 20 -2.42 15.56 -12.23
N THR A 21 -2.55 14.57 -11.36
CA THR A 21 -2.07 14.71 -9.96
C THR A 21 -0.56 14.97 -9.89
N TRP A 22 0.21 14.38 -10.80
CA TRP A 22 1.65 14.46 -10.94
C TRP A 22 2.03 14.74 -12.39
N ASP A 23 3.21 15.28 -12.64
CA ASP A 23 3.72 15.55 -14.00
C ASP A 23 3.77 14.29 -14.89
N TRP A 24 3.87 13.11 -14.28
CA TRP A 24 3.83 11.81 -14.97
C TRP A 24 2.45 11.14 -14.99
N GLY A 25 1.38 11.86 -14.63
CA GLY A 25 0.01 11.34 -14.53
C GLY A 25 -0.32 10.73 -13.16
N ASP A 26 -1.44 10.02 -13.10
CA ASP A 26 -1.89 9.29 -11.91
C ASP A 26 -2.44 7.91 -12.30
N TYR A 27 -2.30 6.94 -11.43
CA TYR A 27 -2.82 5.59 -11.65
C TYR A 27 -4.30 5.44 -11.28
N ILE A 28 -4.88 6.38 -10.51
CA ILE A 28 -6.28 6.32 -10.07
C ILE A 28 -7.26 6.12 -11.23
N PRO A 29 -7.17 6.85 -12.37
CA PRO A 29 -8.06 6.65 -13.50
C PRO A 29 -8.09 5.22 -14.04
N GLN A 30 -6.98 4.48 -13.91
CA GLN A 30 -6.84 3.11 -14.41
C GLN A 30 -7.43 2.07 -13.46
N VAL A 31 -7.55 2.39 -12.16
CA VAL A 31 -7.94 1.43 -11.12
C VAL A 31 -9.28 1.73 -10.47
N ILE A 32 -9.87 2.93 -10.68
CA ILE A 32 -11.04 3.38 -9.92
C ILE A 32 -12.25 2.47 -10.10
N HIS A 33 -12.56 2.03 -11.32
CA HIS A 33 -13.67 1.12 -11.59
C HIS A 33 -13.49 -0.22 -10.85
N LYS A 34 -12.26 -0.76 -10.84
CA LYS A 34 -11.93 -1.96 -10.06
C LYS A 34 -12.15 -1.72 -8.57
N TRP A 35 -11.67 -0.60 -8.03
CA TRP A 35 -11.85 -0.29 -6.60
C TRP A 35 -13.30 -0.11 -6.21
N ILE A 36 -14.12 0.46 -7.10
CA ILE A 36 -15.57 0.59 -6.90
C ILE A 36 -16.24 -0.79 -6.90
N SER A 37 -15.96 -1.63 -7.90
CA SER A 37 -16.55 -2.97 -8.00
C SER A 37 -16.16 -3.89 -6.85
N GLU A 38 -14.97 -3.70 -6.27
CA GLU A 38 -14.47 -4.41 -5.08
C GLU A 38 -14.88 -3.73 -3.75
N GLU A 39 -15.71 -2.69 -3.80
CA GLU A 39 -16.18 -1.91 -2.64
C GLU A 39 -15.06 -1.31 -1.77
N ARG A 40 -13.87 -1.11 -2.35
CA ARG A 40 -12.70 -0.53 -1.67
C ARG A 40 -12.61 0.99 -1.76
N ALA A 41 -13.27 1.60 -2.76
CA ALA A 41 -13.25 3.05 -2.99
C ALA A 41 -14.21 3.80 -2.08
N TYR A 42 -13.76 4.92 -1.56
CA TYR A 42 -14.54 5.88 -0.78
C TYR A 42 -14.40 7.28 -1.33
N VAL A 43 -15.39 8.12 -1.10
CA VAL A 43 -15.40 9.54 -1.49
C VAL A 43 -15.76 10.44 -0.31
N ALA A 44 -15.17 11.63 -0.33
CA ALA A 44 -15.62 12.77 0.47
C ALA A 44 -16.38 13.74 -0.41
N LEU A 45 -17.58 14.12 -0.01
CA LEU A 45 -18.44 15.08 -0.70
C LEU A 45 -18.47 16.41 0.05
N VAL A 46 -18.34 17.51 -0.68
CA VAL A 46 -18.53 18.87 -0.20
C VAL A 46 -19.57 19.52 -1.12
N GLU A 47 -20.69 19.97 -0.56
CA GLU A 47 -21.79 20.58 -1.31
C GLU A 47 -22.28 19.73 -2.50
N GLY A 48 -22.29 18.40 -2.32
CA GLY A 48 -22.73 17.45 -3.35
C GLY A 48 -21.65 17.04 -4.37
N THR A 49 -20.50 17.71 -4.39
CA THR A 49 -19.40 17.47 -5.32
C THR A 49 -18.35 16.54 -4.71
N VAL A 50 -17.75 15.65 -5.50
CA VAL A 50 -16.66 14.78 -5.04
C VAL A 50 -15.40 15.61 -4.79
N ALA A 51 -15.07 15.80 -3.52
CA ALA A 51 -13.94 16.60 -3.07
C ALA A 51 -12.66 15.76 -2.88
N ALA A 52 -12.80 14.46 -2.59
CA ALA A 52 -11.67 13.58 -2.44
C ALA A 52 -12.06 12.11 -2.70
N VAL A 53 -11.07 11.33 -3.06
CA VAL A 53 -11.15 9.86 -3.21
C VAL A 53 -10.04 9.21 -2.40
N ALA A 54 -10.29 8.01 -1.89
CA ALA A 54 -9.27 7.11 -1.32
C ALA A 54 -9.78 5.67 -1.36
N ALA A 55 -8.86 4.71 -1.19
CA ALA A 55 -9.22 3.31 -1.06
C ALA A 55 -8.79 2.74 0.30
N LEU A 56 -9.56 1.75 0.76
CA LEU A 56 -9.34 0.97 1.96
C LEU A 56 -9.35 -0.51 1.58
N THR A 57 -8.21 -1.17 1.75
CA THR A 57 -8.06 -2.61 1.50
C THR A 57 -7.88 -3.34 2.83
N LEU A 58 -8.68 -4.36 3.07
CA LEU A 58 -8.61 -5.18 4.28
C LEU A 58 -7.89 -6.50 3.98
N VAL A 59 -6.91 -6.85 4.82
CA VAL A 59 -6.19 -8.12 4.77
C VAL A 59 -6.02 -8.64 6.19
N GLY A 60 -6.66 -9.73 6.54
CA GLY A 60 -6.66 -10.25 7.90
C GLY A 60 -7.13 -9.19 8.91
N LYS A 61 -6.26 -8.83 9.84
CA LYS A 61 -6.50 -7.76 10.85
C LYS A 61 -5.85 -6.43 10.47
N SER A 62 -5.39 -6.28 9.26
CA SER A 62 -4.75 -5.06 8.76
C SER A 62 -5.63 -4.34 7.75
N ALA A 63 -5.66 -3.01 7.84
CA ALA A 63 -6.33 -2.12 6.90
C ALA A 63 -5.28 -1.26 6.19
N TYR A 64 -5.18 -1.34 4.87
CA TYR A 64 -4.29 -0.53 4.06
C TYR A 64 -5.04 0.64 3.44
N LEU A 65 -4.68 1.87 3.85
CA LEU A 65 -5.22 3.12 3.31
C LEU A 65 -4.33 3.61 2.18
N HIS A 66 -4.90 3.81 1.00
CA HIS A 66 -4.12 4.22 -0.17
C HIS A 66 -4.90 5.09 -1.15
N GLY A 67 -4.21 5.68 -2.11
CA GLY A 67 -4.83 6.45 -3.19
C GLY A 67 -5.55 7.72 -2.74
N LEU A 68 -5.23 8.31 -1.58
CA LEU A 68 -5.84 9.55 -1.15
C LEU A 68 -5.50 10.68 -2.13
N ARG A 69 -6.52 11.23 -2.77
CA ARG A 69 -6.44 12.44 -3.58
C ARG A 69 -7.52 13.41 -3.14
N VAL A 70 -7.13 14.65 -2.93
CA VAL A 70 -8.04 15.77 -2.68
C VAL A 70 -8.02 16.67 -3.90
N ARG A 71 -9.20 17.03 -4.39
CA ARG A 71 -9.39 17.96 -5.52
C ARG A 71 -8.55 19.21 -5.30
N PRO A 72 -7.73 19.66 -6.29
CA PRO A 72 -6.77 20.75 -6.11
C PRO A 72 -7.32 22.01 -5.46
N GLU A 73 -8.50 22.45 -5.88
CA GLU A 73 -9.16 23.69 -5.43
C GLU A 73 -9.66 23.60 -3.98
N LEU A 74 -9.79 22.37 -3.46
CA LEU A 74 -10.29 22.08 -2.12
C LEU A 74 -9.19 21.65 -1.14
N ARG A 75 -7.92 21.62 -1.58
CA ARG A 75 -6.79 21.29 -0.71
C ARG A 75 -6.64 22.32 0.43
N ARG A 76 -5.93 21.92 1.49
CA ARG A 76 -5.64 22.74 2.68
C ARG A 76 -6.86 23.20 3.49
N ARG A 77 -8.03 22.59 3.27
CA ARG A 77 -9.30 22.84 4.00
C ARG A 77 -9.62 21.73 5.03
N GLY A 78 -8.64 20.90 5.42
CA GLY A 78 -8.83 19.80 6.38
C GLY A 78 -9.52 18.56 5.83
N ILE A 79 -9.91 18.52 4.54
CA ILE A 79 -10.65 17.41 3.94
C ILE A 79 -9.87 16.09 4.04
N GLY A 80 -8.58 16.09 3.68
CA GLY A 80 -7.75 14.89 3.75
C GLY A 80 -7.65 14.31 5.17
N GLU A 81 -7.54 15.16 6.18
CA GLU A 81 -7.50 14.75 7.58
C GLU A 81 -8.82 14.13 8.03
N ALA A 82 -9.93 14.83 7.79
CA ALA A 82 -11.27 14.35 8.17
C ALA A 82 -11.60 13.04 7.44
N PHE A 83 -11.24 12.93 6.16
CA PHE A 83 -11.49 11.74 5.36
C PHE A 83 -10.65 10.56 5.82
N THR A 84 -9.36 10.77 6.13
CA THR A 84 -8.53 9.69 6.69
C THR A 84 -9.06 9.20 8.03
N LYS A 85 -9.49 10.12 8.92
CA LYS A 85 -10.13 9.74 10.20
C LYS A 85 -11.41 8.92 9.99
N PHE A 86 -12.23 9.26 9.00
CA PHE A 86 -13.39 8.45 8.62
C PHE A 86 -12.99 7.05 8.16
N LEU A 87 -11.98 6.93 7.29
CA LEU A 87 -11.49 5.62 6.83
C LEU A 87 -10.94 4.76 7.98
N LEU A 88 -10.29 5.35 8.99
CA LEU A 88 -9.88 4.65 10.20
C LEU A 88 -11.08 4.12 11.00
N GLN A 89 -12.19 4.86 11.03
CA GLN A 89 -13.42 4.36 11.67
C GLN A 89 -14.03 3.19 10.88
N GLU A 90 -14.05 3.26 9.55
CA GLU A 90 -14.50 2.15 8.70
C GLU A 90 -13.60 0.91 8.88
N ALA A 91 -12.28 1.09 8.97
CA ALA A 91 -11.33 0.02 9.25
C ALA A 91 -11.62 -0.65 10.61
N ARG A 92 -11.86 0.14 11.67
CA ARG A 92 -12.26 -0.37 12.99
C ARG A 92 -13.58 -1.14 12.94
N ARG A 93 -14.59 -0.62 12.25
CA ARG A 93 -15.90 -1.29 12.08
C ARG A 93 -15.76 -2.62 11.36
N ALA A 94 -14.82 -2.71 10.42
CA ALA A 94 -14.49 -3.94 9.72
C ALA A 94 -13.63 -4.91 10.55
N GLY A 95 -13.26 -4.56 11.79
CA GLY A 95 -12.50 -5.42 12.71
C GLY A 95 -10.99 -5.43 12.48
N ALA A 96 -10.44 -4.44 11.76
CA ALA A 96 -9.00 -4.27 11.67
C ALA A 96 -8.43 -3.81 13.03
N ALA A 97 -7.23 -4.29 13.35
CA ALA A 97 -6.49 -3.91 14.56
C ALA A 97 -5.39 -2.89 14.25
N VAL A 98 -4.91 -2.85 13.01
CA VAL A 98 -3.85 -1.95 12.56
C VAL A 98 -4.25 -1.33 11.23
N ALA A 99 -4.02 -0.03 11.07
CA ALA A 99 -4.09 0.61 9.77
C ALA A 99 -2.69 1.01 9.30
N THR A 100 -2.44 0.82 8.00
CA THR A 100 -1.17 1.15 7.34
C THR A 100 -1.39 2.09 6.17
N ALA A 101 -0.36 2.85 5.83
CA ALA A 101 -0.30 3.69 4.63
C ALA A 101 1.14 3.72 4.10
N LEU A 102 1.31 3.55 2.80
CA LEU A 102 2.59 3.65 2.12
C LEU A 102 2.71 5.02 1.46
N VAL A 103 3.65 5.84 1.93
CA VAL A 103 3.81 7.23 1.48
C VAL A 103 5.17 7.41 0.84
N ALA A 104 5.21 7.97 -0.36
CA ALA A 104 6.46 8.30 -1.02
C ALA A 104 7.31 9.24 -0.16
N GLU A 105 8.61 8.97 -0.04
CA GLU A 105 9.54 9.71 0.83
C GLU A 105 9.52 11.22 0.53
N TRP A 106 9.45 11.58 -0.73
CA TRP A 106 9.40 12.98 -1.20
C TRP A 106 8.05 13.67 -0.94
N ASN A 107 6.96 12.92 -0.66
CA ASN A 107 5.61 13.48 -0.49
C ASN A 107 5.40 14.06 0.92
N ALA A 108 6.10 15.14 1.22
CA ALA A 108 6.04 15.80 2.53
C ALA A 108 4.62 16.19 2.99
N PRO A 109 3.69 16.65 2.12
CA PRO A 109 2.31 16.91 2.56
C PRO A 109 1.59 15.66 3.09
N SER A 110 1.71 14.52 2.41
CA SER A 110 1.08 13.26 2.85
C SER A 110 1.74 12.72 4.11
N ARG A 111 3.08 12.81 4.23
CA ARG A 111 3.81 12.43 5.46
C ARG A 111 3.30 13.20 6.66
N ARG A 112 3.26 14.56 6.57
CA ARG A 112 2.73 15.39 7.66
C ARG A 112 1.27 15.07 8.01
N LEU A 113 0.46 14.71 7.03
CA LEU A 113 -0.94 14.34 7.24
C LEU A 113 -1.04 13.07 8.10
N VAL A 114 -0.36 11.98 7.71
CA VAL A 114 -0.43 10.71 8.44
C VAL A 114 0.19 10.83 9.83
N GLU A 115 1.29 11.53 9.97
CA GLU A 115 1.96 11.80 11.26
C GLU A 115 1.06 12.59 12.22
N LYS A 116 0.37 13.64 11.71
CA LYS A 116 -0.59 14.44 12.48
C LYS A 116 -1.76 13.62 13.00
N ILE A 117 -2.22 12.62 12.24
CA ILE A 117 -3.31 11.72 12.61
C ILE A 117 -2.86 10.70 13.67
N GLY A 118 -1.56 10.47 13.81
CA GLY A 118 -0.98 9.56 14.81
C GLY A 118 -0.30 8.34 14.24
N PHE A 119 -0.23 8.20 12.91
CA PHE A 119 0.60 7.16 12.31
C PHE A 119 2.08 7.35 12.67
N ARG A 120 2.80 6.23 12.74
CA ARG A 120 4.24 6.20 13.01
C ARG A 120 4.97 5.49 11.90
N GLU A 121 6.16 5.95 11.57
CA GLU A 121 7.07 5.27 10.64
C GLU A 121 7.40 3.86 11.15
N ARG A 122 7.41 2.89 10.26
CA ARG A 122 7.72 1.48 10.57
C ARG A 122 8.88 0.96 9.75
N LEU A 123 8.85 1.16 8.45
CA LEU A 123 9.76 0.52 7.51
C LEU A 123 9.93 1.37 6.25
N TYR A 124 11.13 1.39 5.70
CA TYR A 124 11.37 1.88 4.36
C TYR A 124 11.12 0.75 3.35
N ILE A 125 10.36 1.06 2.32
CA ILE A 125 10.06 0.17 1.20
C ILE A 125 10.64 0.77 -0.07
N TYR A 126 11.47 -0.01 -0.73
CA TYR A 126 12.09 0.33 -2.00
C TYR A 126 11.34 -0.37 -3.13
N GLY A 127 11.22 0.27 -4.28
CA GLY A 127 10.51 -0.28 -5.42
C GLY A 127 11.19 -0.01 -6.74
N GLY A 128 11.05 -0.95 -7.68
CA GLY A 128 11.65 -0.85 -8.99
C GLY A 128 11.74 -2.19 -9.71
N ARG A 129 12.56 -2.23 -10.76
CA ARG A 129 12.87 -3.45 -11.52
C ARG A 129 14.08 -4.16 -10.91
N PRO A 130 14.00 -5.44 -10.55
CA PRO A 130 15.15 -6.16 -10.01
C PRO A 130 16.24 -6.35 -11.07
N ALA A 131 17.49 -6.46 -10.62
CA ALA A 131 18.65 -6.61 -11.52
C ALA A 131 18.68 -7.97 -12.22
N SER A 132 18.23 -9.03 -11.55
CA SER A 132 18.19 -10.40 -12.08
C SER A 132 17.20 -11.25 -11.30
N LYS A 133 16.82 -12.39 -11.92
CA LYS A 133 16.25 -13.50 -11.16
C LYS A 133 17.37 -14.12 -10.29
N PRO A 134 17.04 -14.60 -9.09
CA PRO A 134 17.98 -15.39 -8.29
C PRO A 134 18.47 -16.60 -9.08
N LYS A 135 19.80 -16.80 -9.16
CA LYS A 135 20.38 -17.84 -10.00
C LYS A 135 20.09 -19.27 -9.53
N GLU A 136 19.94 -19.46 -8.22
CA GLU A 136 19.68 -20.76 -7.58
C GLU A 136 18.72 -20.57 -6.42
N ALA A 137 17.45 -20.32 -6.74
CA ALA A 137 16.43 -20.14 -5.71
C ALA A 137 15.88 -21.49 -5.23
N ARG A 138 16.02 -21.77 -3.94
CA ARG A 138 15.35 -22.88 -3.29
C ARG A 138 14.02 -22.42 -2.71
N CYS A 139 12.92 -22.96 -3.21
CA CYS A 139 11.60 -22.63 -2.68
C CYS A 139 11.24 -23.55 -1.50
N LEU A 140 10.72 -22.95 -0.44
CA LEU A 140 10.42 -23.58 0.83
C LEU A 140 8.98 -24.08 0.86
N LYS A 141 8.71 -25.08 1.70
CA LYS A 141 7.36 -25.67 1.85
C LYS A 141 7.08 -26.03 3.31
N GLY A 142 5.79 -26.15 3.65
CA GLY A 142 5.35 -26.62 4.95
C GLY A 142 5.89 -25.77 6.11
N LEU A 143 6.37 -26.43 7.17
CA LEU A 143 6.86 -25.76 8.38
C LEU A 143 8.09 -24.88 8.11
N GLU A 144 9.02 -25.35 7.27
CA GLU A 144 10.20 -24.56 6.90
C GLU A 144 9.84 -23.21 6.25
N ALA A 145 8.82 -23.21 5.38
CA ALA A 145 8.32 -21.98 4.78
C ALA A 145 7.71 -21.03 5.82
N TYR A 146 6.95 -21.58 6.76
CA TYR A 146 6.34 -20.82 7.84
C TYR A 146 7.39 -20.19 8.75
N GLU A 147 8.36 -20.96 9.21
CA GLU A 147 9.43 -20.51 10.09
C GLU A 147 10.28 -19.42 9.45
N ALA A 148 10.70 -19.60 8.19
CA ALA A 148 11.48 -18.60 7.45
C ALA A 148 10.73 -17.27 7.28
N VAL A 149 9.43 -17.32 6.98
CA VAL A 149 8.60 -16.13 6.85
C VAL A 149 8.35 -15.48 8.21
N ALA A 150 8.16 -16.26 9.27
CA ALA A 150 7.98 -15.74 10.64
C ALA A 150 9.23 -15.00 11.12
N GLU A 151 10.43 -15.56 10.88
CA GLU A 151 11.70 -14.92 11.21
C GLU A 151 11.90 -13.61 10.44
N ALA A 152 11.64 -13.62 9.13
CA ALA A 152 11.75 -12.43 8.29
C ALA A 152 10.77 -11.33 8.72
N LEU A 153 9.52 -11.70 9.07
CA LEU A 153 8.55 -10.75 9.63
C LEU A 153 8.98 -10.21 11.00
N ALA A 154 9.60 -11.02 11.85
CA ALA A 154 10.13 -10.52 13.12
C ALA A 154 11.19 -9.43 12.89
N ALA A 155 12.07 -9.59 11.91
CA ALA A 155 13.07 -8.59 11.54
C ALA A 155 12.45 -7.27 11.03
N THR A 156 11.28 -7.33 10.41
CA THR A 156 10.52 -6.16 9.94
C THR A 156 9.43 -5.71 10.93
N ARG A 157 9.44 -6.22 12.17
CA ARG A 157 8.44 -5.91 13.21
C ARG A 157 7.01 -6.26 12.79
N GLY A 158 6.84 -7.31 11.99
CA GLY A 158 5.55 -7.78 11.50
C GLY A 158 5.02 -7.03 10.27
N TYR A 159 5.83 -6.23 9.58
CA TYR A 159 5.38 -5.50 8.40
C TYR A 159 5.97 -6.07 7.11
N ALA A 160 5.13 -6.21 6.09
CA ALA A 160 5.51 -6.68 4.75
C ALA A 160 4.57 -6.14 3.68
N CYS A 161 5.01 -6.17 2.42
CA CYS A 161 4.11 -5.93 1.30
C CYS A 161 3.62 -7.27 0.72
N LEU A 162 2.43 -7.26 0.11
CA LEU A 162 1.83 -8.47 -0.42
C LEU A 162 2.58 -8.98 -1.65
N PRO A 163 2.80 -10.30 -1.75
CA PRO A 163 3.54 -10.90 -2.87
C PRO A 163 2.94 -10.65 -4.26
N ASP A 164 1.63 -10.59 -4.34
CA ASP A 164 0.84 -10.37 -5.56
C ASP A 164 0.48 -8.89 -5.79
N GLU A 165 0.45 -8.09 -4.72
CA GLU A 165 0.22 -6.64 -4.77
C GLU A 165 1.37 -5.89 -4.05
N PRO A 166 2.56 -5.77 -4.67
CA PRO A 166 3.78 -5.35 -3.98
C PRO A 166 3.75 -3.93 -3.41
N TRP A 167 2.78 -3.13 -3.78
CA TRP A 167 2.56 -1.78 -3.23
C TRP A 167 1.51 -1.74 -2.11
N THR A 168 0.91 -2.88 -1.77
CA THR A 168 -0.01 -3.03 -0.63
C THR A 168 0.78 -3.57 0.56
N CYS A 169 1.15 -2.70 1.49
CA CYS A 169 2.00 -3.06 2.63
C CYS A 169 1.21 -2.98 3.94
N ILE A 170 1.26 -4.04 4.72
CA ILE A 170 0.40 -4.31 5.86
C ILE A 170 1.17 -4.76 7.09
N ALA A 171 0.55 -4.73 8.27
CA ALA A 171 0.94 -5.60 9.36
C ALA A 171 0.48 -7.02 8.99
N ALA A 172 1.44 -7.92 8.75
CA ALA A 172 1.20 -9.24 8.18
C ALA A 172 1.49 -10.35 9.20
N THR A 173 0.77 -11.44 9.07
CA THR A 173 1.15 -12.73 9.63
C THR A 173 1.86 -13.57 8.56
N PRO A 174 2.62 -14.62 8.93
CA PRO A 174 3.17 -15.55 7.94
C PRO A 174 2.10 -16.11 6.99
N TRP A 175 0.91 -16.36 7.52
CA TRP A 175 -0.22 -16.89 6.75
C TRP A 175 -0.71 -15.93 5.67
N ASP A 176 -0.78 -14.62 5.97
CA ASP A 176 -1.20 -13.60 4.99
C ASP A 176 -0.29 -13.59 3.74
N LEU A 177 1.00 -13.91 3.91
CA LEU A 177 1.96 -13.96 2.82
C LEU A 177 1.98 -15.32 2.11
N LEU A 178 1.94 -16.41 2.88
CA LEU A 178 2.01 -17.78 2.33
C LEU A 178 0.81 -18.16 1.47
N GLN A 179 -0.36 -17.61 1.74
CA GLN A 179 -1.55 -17.78 0.88
C GLN A 179 -1.41 -17.10 -0.49
N ARG A 180 -0.48 -16.16 -0.63
CA ARG A 180 -0.31 -15.32 -1.82
C ARG A 180 0.93 -15.66 -2.64
N GLY A 181 1.79 -16.56 -2.16
CA GLY A 181 2.97 -16.97 -2.89
C GLY A 181 3.85 -17.96 -2.14
N THR A 182 4.70 -18.63 -2.89
CA THR A 182 5.68 -19.56 -2.34
C THR A 182 6.94 -18.81 -1.94
N PRO A 183 7.41 -18.92 -0.68
CA PRO A 183 8.68 -18.33 -0.28
C PRO A 183 9.86 -19.07 -0.90
N CYS A 184 10.80 -18.31 -1.42
CA CYS A 184 12.04 -18.86 -1.99
C CYS A 184 13.25 -18.11 -1.41
N VAL A 185 14.35 -18.83 -1.23
CA VAL A 185 15.61 -18.29 -0.74
C VAL A 185 16.60 -18.22 -1.89
N GLY A 186 17.13 -17.02 -2.15
CA GLY A 186 18.24 -16.72 -3.03
C GLY A 186 19.30 -15.93 -2.26
N ASP A 187 19.55 -14.67 -2.64
CA ASP A 187 20.34 -13.70 -1.84
C ASP A 187 19.59 -13.16 -0.61
N GLY A 188 18.51 -13.80 -0.21
CA GLY A 188 17.60 -13.51 0.88
C GLY A 188 16.25 -14.16 0.62
N LEU A 189 15.31 -14.00 1.55
CA LEU A 189 13.96 -14.51 1.42
C LEU A 189 13.12 -13.58 0.53
N TYR A 190 12.43 -14.14 -0.44
CA TYR A 190 11.43 -13.42 -1.24
C TYR A 190 10.18 -14.28 -1.48
N ILE A 191 9.06 -13.62 -1.70
CA ILE A 191 7.77 -14.24 -2.02
C ILE A 191 7.17 -13.44 -3.17
N GLY A 192 6.96 -14.08 -4.33
CA GLY A 192 6.42 -13.38 -5.49
C GLY A 192 7.20 -12.11 -5.84
N ARG A 193 6.58 -10.95 -5.67
CA ARG A 193 7.16 -9.63 -5.98
C ARG A 193 7.61 -8.85 -4.74
N PHE A 194 7.69 -9.47 -3.57
CA PHE A 194 8.20 -8.85 -2.35
C PHE A 194 9.43 -9.60 -1.81
N SER A 195 10.46 -8.84 -1.41
CA SER A 195 11.71 -9.39 -0.84
C SER A 195 11.97 -8.82 0.55
N PHE A 196 12.29 -9.69 1.49
CA PHE A 196 12.89 -9.33 2.76
C PHE A 196 14.41 -9.18 2.56
N GLY A 197 14.90 -7.96 2.37
CA GLY A 197 16.29 -7.69 2.00
C GLY A 197 16.42 -7.17 0.57
N LYS A 198 17.44 -7.63 -0.16
CA LYS A 198 17.72 -7.19 -1.56
C LYS A 198 16.57 -7.52 -2.50
N ALA A 199 16.32 -6.64 -3.47
CA ALA A 199 15.29 -6.86 -4.46
C ALA A 199 15.57 -8.10 -5.32
N GLN A 200 14.61 -9.01 -5.37
CA GLN A 200 14.62 -10.23 -6.14
C GLN A 200 13.23 -10.47 -6.75
N GLY A 201 13.18 -11.11 -7.88
CA GLY A 201 11.93 -11.45 -8.54
C GLY A 201 12.00 -11.41 -10.06
N PRO A 202 10.85 -11.44 -10.75
CA PRO A 202 10.81 -11.34 -12.20
C PRO A 202 11.40 -10.02 -12.71
N PRO A 203 12.38 -10.03 -13.64
CA PRO A 203 13.10 -8.83 -14.09
C PRO A 203 12.25 -7.86 -14.94
N ASP A 204 11.13 -8.33 -15.42
CA ASP A 204 10.15 -7.60 -16.24
C ASP A 204 8.98 -7.03 -15.44
N GLN A 205 8.95 -7.27 -14.13
CA GLN A 205 7.89 -6.78 -13.23
C GLN A 205 8.46 -5.90 -12.13
N ASP A 206 7.61 -5.00 -11.62
CA ASP A 206 7.94 -4.22 -10.45
C ASP A 206 7.93 -5.12 -9.21
N VAL A 207 8.97 -4.97 -8.40
CA VAL A 207 9.09 -5.62 -7.10
C VAL A 207 9.30 -4.58 -6.02
N THR A 208 8.94 -4.93 -4.79
CA THR A 208 9.27 -4.15 -3.59
C THR A 208 10.19 -4.92 -2.67
N SER A 209 10.99 -4.22 -1.89
CA SER A 209 11.92 -4.83 -0.95
C SER A 209 12.18 -3.94 0.26
N THR A 210 12.79 -4.53 1.30
CA THR A 210 13.20 -3.81 2.51
C THR A 210 14.64 -3.27 2.44
N SER A 211 15.35 -3.50 1.34
CA SER A 211 16.71 -2.99 1.10
C SER A 211 16.77 -2.20 -0.21
N PRO A 212 17.61 -1.15 -0.31
CA PRO A 212 17.82 -0.38 -1.55
C PRO A 212 18.61 -1.13 -2.62
N GLU A 213 19.12 -2.33 -2.31
CA GLU A 213 19.98 -3.12 -3.18
C GLU A 213 19.20 -4.08 -4.09
N GLY A 214 19.86 -4.59 -5.12
CA GLY A 214 19.31 -5.62 -6.03
C GLY A 214 18.44 -5.08 -7.17
N TYR A 215 18.38 -3.77 -7.38
CA TYR A 215 17.63 -3.16 -8.48
C TYR A 215 18.51 -2.87 -9.70
N LYS A 216 18.03 -3.21 -10.89
CA LYS A 216 18.52 -2.67 -12.15
C LYS A 216 18.08 -1.21 -12.32
N GLN A 217 16.85 -0.92 -11.94
CA GLN A 217 16.25 0.41 -11.95
C GLN A 217 15.38 0.58 -10.71
N ARG A 218 15.88 1.36 -9.75
CA ARG A 218 15.10 1.78 -8.58
C ARG A 218 14.51 3.15 -8.85
N TYR A 219 13.20 3.28 -8.71
CA TYR A 219 12.50 4.54 -8.97
C TYR A 219 11.58 4.98 -7.83
N ALA A 220 11.47 4.20 -6.78
CA ALA A 220 10.61 4.57 -5.67
C ALA A 220 11.25 4.25 -4.32
N VAL A 221 11.15 5.20 -3.40
CA VAL A 221 11.38 5.03 -1.97
C VAL A 221 10.12 5.50 -1.25
N HIS A 222 9.56 4.62 -0.44
CA HIS A 222 8.36 4.89 0.34
C HIS A 222 8.62 4.60 1.81
N ILE A 223 7.88 5.27 2.67
CA ILE A 223 7.85 5.02 4.10
C ILE A 223 6.51 4.37 4.42
N LEU A 224 6.57 3.20 5.05
CA LEU A 224 5.40 2.54 5.61
C LEU A 224 5.09 3.16 6.96
N TYR A 225 3.91 3.70 7.08
CA TYR A 225 3.34 4.23 8.31
C TYR A 225 2.29 3.27 8.85
N ALA A 226 2.17 3.17 10.18
CA ALA A 226 1.12 2.39 10.82
C ALA A 226 0.57 3.08 12.07
N ILE A 227 -0.70 2.78 12.38
CA ILE A 227 -1.40 3.19 13.59
C ILE A 227 -2.24 2.00 14.11
N GLU A 228 -2.24 1.78 15.41
CA GLU A 228 -3.16 0.85 16.07
C GLU A 228 -4.57 1.44 16.11
N LEU A 229 -5.58 0.60 15.91
CA LEU A 229 -6.98 0.99 15.77
C LEU A 229 -7.80 0.72 17.04
#